data_1d2726464aa40a357eaccd20f3154635
#
_entry.id   1d2726464aa40a357eaccd20f3154635
#
_cell.length_a   1.000
_cell.length_b   1.000
_cell.length_c   1.000
_cell.angle_alpha   90.00
_cell.angle_beta   90.00
_cell.angle_gamma   90.00
#
_symmetry.space_group_name_H-M   'P 1'
#
loop_
_entity.id
_entity.type
_entity.pdbx_description
1 polymer ?
#
loop_
_entity_poly.entity_id
_entity_poly.type
_entity_poly.pdbx_seq_one_letter_code
_entity_poly.pdbx_strand_id
1 'polypeptide(L)'
;VDDTAKIVDVLFKFSAHEKIILHRHTANFNTFVIQGEHRIYSPEGDLKEIRPAGTYKAGLPDIEPHKEGGGDEDVIILFSLRPYNDDPIYEILDDDHSVLDTMTFGDLKEMYKEQQAA
;
A
#
# COMPACT_ATOMS: atom_id res chain seq x y z
N VAL A 1 4.50 -1.27 14.61
CA VAL A 1 5.89 -1.16 14.13
C VAL A 1 6.78 -2.09 14.94
N ASP A 2 7.49 -2.96 14.25
CA ASP A 2 8.52 -3.80 14.84
C ASP A 2 9.88 -3.31 14.33
N ASP A 3 10.60 -2.58 15.18
CA ASP A 3 11.88 -1.95 14.83
C ASP A 3 13.00 -2.98 14.67
N THR A 4 12.92 -4.10 15.38
CA THR A 4 13.94 -5.15 15.32
C THR A 4 13.79 -5.96 14.03
N ALA A 5 12.58 -6.41 13.72
CA ALA A 5 12.30 -7.19 12.51
C ALA A 5 12.12 -6.33 11.27
N LYS A 6 12.02 -5.00 11.41
CA LYS A 6 11.73 -4.05 10.33
C LYS A 6 10.41 -4.39 9.62
N ILE A 7 9.36 -4.56 10.42
CA ILE A 7 8.01 -4.81 9.92
C ILE A 7 7.09 -3.66 10.33
N VAL A 8 6.30 -3.16 9.40
CA VAL A 8 5.24 -2.21 9.68
C VAL A 8 3.93 -2.81 9.20
N ASP A 9 2.99 -3.01 10.12
CA ASP A 9 1.64 -3.41 9.80
C ASP A 9 0.74 -2.18 9.80
N VAL A 10 0.03 -1.95 8.69
CA VAL A 10 -0.82 -0.79 8.51
C VAL A 10 -2.19 -1.24 8.02
N LEU A 11 -3.23 -0.70 8.66
CA LEU A 11 -4.58 -0.83 8.15
C LEU A 11 -4.85 0.36 7.23
N PHE A 12 -5.11 0.07 5.96
CA PHE A 12 -5.53 1.07 4.99
C PHE A 12 -7.02 0.96 4.73
N LYS A 13 -7.66 2.11 4.57
CA LYS A 13 -9.02 2.20 4.10
C LYS A 13 -9.05 3.03 2.83
N PHE A 14 -9.56 2.45 1.75
CA PHE A 14 -9.82 3.16 0.51
C PHE A 14 -11.31 3.27 0.31
N SER A 15 -11.77 4.45 -0.10
CA SER A 15 -13.19 4.69 -0.33
C SER A 15 -13.69 3.93 -1.56
N ALA A 16 -15.01 3.67 -1.56
CA ALA A 16 -15.68 3.05 -2.70
C ALA A 16 -15.38 3.82 -3.99
N HIS A 17 -15.11 3.09 -5.07
CA HIS A 17 -14.86 3.63 -6.42
C HIS A 17 -13.65 4.53 -6.59
N GLU A 18 -12.76 4.64 -5.58
CA GLU A 18 -11.53 5.40 -5.73
C GLU A 18 -10.52 4.66 -6.65
N LYS A 19 -9.71 5.46 -7.32
CA LYS A 19 -8.56 5.00 -8.13
C LYS A 19 -7.37 5.88 -7.78
N ILE A 20 -6.79 5.65 -6.62
CA ILE A 20 -5.69 6.42 -6.05
C ILE A 20 -4.58 5.46 -5.64
N ILE A 21 -3.49 5.89 -5.29
CA ILE A 21 -2.54 6.91 -5.74
C ILE A 21 -1.58 6.18 -6.64
N LEU A 22 -1.11 6.76 -7.74
CA LEU A 22 -0.13 6.06 -8.56
C LEU A 22 1.14 5.86 -7.73
N HIS A 23 1.50 4.60 -7.49
CA HIS A 23 2.65 4.24 -6.66
C HIS A 23 3.27 2.92 -7.11
N ARG A 24 4.46 2.67 -6.61
CA ARG A 24 5.20 1.43 -6.85
C ARG A 24 5.77 0.96 -5.51
N HIS A 25 5.59 -0.31 -5.19
CA HIS A 25 6.20 -0.91 -4.01
C HIS A 25 7.68 -1.18 -4.24
N THR A 26 8.51 -0.77 -3.28
CA THR A 26 9.97 -0.95 -3.35
C THR A 26 10.48 -1.92 -2.30
N ALA A 27 9.58 -2.50 -1.51
CA ALA A 27 9.89 -3.50 -0.49
C ALA A 27 8.89 -4.65 -0.55
N ASN A 28 9.26 -5.78 0.01
CA ASN A 28 8.33 -6.91 0.17
C ASN A 28 7.17 -6.52 1.05
N PHE A 29 5.99 -7.05 0.75
CA PHE A 29 4.79 -6.77 1.53
C PHE A 29 3.80 -7.91 1.40
N ASN A 30 2.97 -8.08 2.43
CA ASN A 30 1.85 -9.01 2.39
C ASN A 30 0.57 -8.22 2.59
N THR A 31 -0.51 -8.64 1.95
CA THR A 31 -1.81 -7.99 2.08
C THR A 31 -2.88 -8.99 2.45
N PHE A 32 -3.83 -8.54 3.26
CA PHE A 32 -5.03 -9.30 3.60
C PHE A 32 -6.24 -8.38 3.53
N VAL A 33 -7.21 -8.72 2.68
CA VAL A 33 -8.44 -7.93 2.53
C VAL A 33 -9.40 -8.32 3.64
N ILE A 34 -9.68 -7.37 4.53
CA ILE A 34 -10.53 -7.59 5.71
C ILE A 34 -12.01 -7.38 5.36
N GLN A 35 -12.31 -6.33 4.59
CA GLN A 35 -13.67 -5.95 4.23
C GLN A 35 -13.69 -5.34 2.85
N GLY A 36 -14.76 -5.59 2.12
CA GLY A 36 -14.95 -5.01 0.79
C GLY A 36 -14.17 -5.73 -0.29
N GLU A 37 -13.81 -4.99 -1.31
CA GLU A 37 -13.17 -5.53 -2.51
C GLU A 37 -11.99 -4.62 -2.86
N HIS A 38 -10.79 -5.19 -2.87
CA HIS A 38 -9.57 -4.46 -3.22
C HIS A 38 -9.38 -4.51 -4.73
N ARG A 39 -9.55 -3.38 -5.39
CA ARG A 39 -9.37 -3.24 -6.83
C ARG A 39 -8.03 -2.63 -7.14
N ILE A 40 -7.32 -3.25 -8.08
CA ILE A 40 -6.01 -2.79 -8.55
C ILE A 40 -6.15 -2.38 -10.01
N TYR A 41 -5.64 -1.18 -10.32
CA TYR A 41 -5.77 -0.56 -11.63
C TYR A 41 -4.39 -0.30 -12.24
N SER A 42 -4.33 -0.30 -13.58
CA SER A 42 -3.16 0.16 -14.31
C SER A 42 -2.93 1.66 -14.06
N PRO A 43 -1.76 2.20 -14.43
CA PRO A 43 -1.53 3.65 -14.33
C PRO A 43 -2.57 4.48 -15.08
N GLU A 44 -3.14 3.94 -16.16
CA GLU A 44 -4.17 4.61 -16.96
C GLU A 44 -5.57 4.50 -16.34
N GLY A 45 -5.72 3.69 -15.29
CA GLY A 45 -6.99 3.52 -14.59
C GLY A 45 -7.82 2.33 -15.06
N ASP A 46 -7.26 1.43 -15.84
CA ASP A 46 -7.94 0.21 -16.26
C ASP A 46 -7.88 -0.85 -15.15
N LEU A 47 -9.01 -1.51 -14.91
CA LEU A 47 -9.10 -2.54 -13.89
C LEU A 47 -8.24 -3.75 -14.27
N LYS A 48 -7.32 -4.14 -13.38
CA LYS A 48 -6.43 -5.30 -13.59
C LYS A 48 -6.76 -6.49 -12.70
N GLU A 49 -7.12 -6.24 -11.44
CA GLU A 49 -7.35 -7.31 -10.48
C GLU A 49 -8.41 -6.90 -9.47
N ILE A 50 -9.22 -7.86 -9.06
CA ILE A 50 -10.18 -7.72 -7.98
C ILE A 50 -9.84 -8.76 -6.92
N ARG A 51 -9.65 -8.31 -5.68
CA ARG A 51 -9.39 -9.17 -4.53
C ARG A 51 -10.53 -9.04 -3.53
N PRO A 52 -11.39 -10.07 -3.41
CA PRO A 52 -12.48 -10.02 -2.44
C PRO A 52 -11.98 -10.16 -1.00
N ALA A 53 -12.87 -9.88 -0.04
CA ALA A 53 -12.57 -10.06 1.37
C ALA A 53 -12.08 -11.50 1.63
N GLY A 54 -11.05 -11.62 2.48
CA GLY A 54 -10.41 -12.91 2.76
C GLY A 54 -9.23 -13.24 1.86
N THR A 55 -8.94 -12.43 0.84
CA THR A 55 -7.79 -12.65 -0.03
C THR A 55 -6.49 -12.29 0.68
N TYR A 56 -5.57 -13.24 0.70
CA TYR A 56 -4.20 -13.03 1.18
C TYR A 56 -3.23 -13.11 0.01
N LYS A 57 -2.32 -12.14 -0.09
CA LYS A 57 -1.28 -12.09 -1.11
C LYS A 57 0.07 -11.74 -0.50
N ALA A 58 1.10 -12.49 -0.89
CA ALA A 58 2.49 -12.12 -0.65
C ALA A 58 2.99 -11.37 -1.88
N GLY A 59 3.50 -10.15 -1.67
CA GLY A 59 3.97 -9.29 -2.74
C GLY A 59 5.48 -9.10 -2.74
N LEU A 60 6.04 -8.99 -3.94
CA LEU A 60 7.43 -8.61 -4.17
C LEU A 60 7.46 -7.14 -4.61
N PRO A 61 8.64 -6.49 -4.57
CA PRO A 61 8.76 -5.14 -5.11
C PRO A 61 8.23 -5.06 -6.54
N ASP A 62 7.40 -4.07 -6.81
CA ASP A 62 6.75 -3.90 -8.10
C ASP A 62 7.66 -3.20 -9.09
N ILE A 63 7.72 -3.73 -10.30
CA ILE A 63 8.35 -3.05 -11.41
C ILE A 63 7.34 -2.06 -12.02
N GLU A 64 6.06 -2.44 -12.08
CA GLU A 64 5.00 -1.64 -12.67
C GLU A 64 4.20 -0.88 -11.62
N PRO A 65 4.07 0.46 -11.78
CA PRO A 65 3.20 1.25 -10.91
C PRO A 65 1.73 0.88 -11.08
N HIS A 66 0.95 1.12 -10.03
CA HIS A 66 -0.49 0.87 -10.06
C HIS A 66 -1.26 1.90 -9.21
N LYS A 67 -2.56 1.92 -9.43
CA LYS A 67 -3.53 2.63 -8.58
C LYS A 67 -4.41 1.60 -7.90
N GLU A 68 -5.07 1.99 -6.82
CA GLU A 68 -5.96 1.08 -6.11
C GLU A 68 -7.11 1.79 -5.43
N GLY A 69 -8.14 1.04 -5.07
CA GLY A 69 -9.32 1.57 -4.39
C GLY A 69 -10.32 0.48 -4.02
N GLY A 70 -11.47 0.90 -3.53
CA GLY A 70 -12.57 0.02 -3.21
C GLY A 70 -13.47 -0.28 -4.41
N GLY A 71 -14.34 -1.27 -4.24
CA GLY A 71 -15.41 -1.57 -5.17
C GLY A 71 -16.66 -0.73 -4.86
N ASP A 72 -17.81 -1.41 -4.71
CA ASP A 72 -19.06 -0.72 -4.41
C ASP A 72 -19.17 -0.25 -2.95
N GLU A 73 -18.26 -0.71 -2.10
CA GLU A 73 -18.12 -0.26 -0.70
C GLU A 73 -16.67 0.09 -0.39
N ASP A 74 -16.44 0.76 0.74
CA ASP A 74 -15.09 1.01 1.21
C ASP A 74 -14.36 -0.30 1.48
N VAL A 75 -13.08 -0.35 1.15
CA VAL A 75 -12.25 -1.51 1.40
C VAL A 75 -11.30 -1.26 2.56
N ILE A 76 -11.15 -2.27 3.42
CA ILE A 76 -10.17 -2.25 4.52
C ILE A 76 -9.17 -3.38 4.27
N ILE A 77 -7.90 -3.02 4.25
CA ILE A 77 -6.81 -3.95 3.92
C ILE A 77 -5.72 -3.83 4.97
N LEU A 78 -5.25 -4.98 5.45
CA LEU A 78 -4.02 -5.04 6.24
C LEU A 78 -2.83 -5.16 5.28
N PHE A 79 -1.90 -4.22 5.36
CA PHE A 79 -0.62 -4.29 4.67
C PHE A 79 0.46 -4.58 5.71
N SER A 80 1.20 -5.67 5.53
CA SER A 80 2.39 -5.98 6.32
C SER A 80 3.62 -5.66 5.47
N LEU A 81 4.22 -4.51 5.74
CA LEU A 81 5.31 -3.95 4.96
C LEU A 81 6.64 -4.39 5.57
N ARG A 82 7.54 -4.93 4.73
CA ARG A 82 8.77 -5.58 5.18
C ARG A 82 9.98 -5.05 4.42
N PRO A 83 10.41 -3.83 4.70
CA PRO A 83 11.57 -3.25 4.04
C PRO A 83 12.85 -3.97 4.46
N TYR A 84 13.80 -4.00 3.53
CA TYR A 84 15.13 -4.49 3.83
C TYR A 84 15.96 -3.31 4.35
N ASN A 85 16.40 -3.38 5.60
CA ASN A 85 17.08 -2.26 6.30
C ASN A 85 16.20 -1.00 6.32
N ASP A 86 16.77 0.15 5.97
CA ASP A 86 16.07 1.45 5.92
C ASP A 86 15.71 1.85 4.49
N ASP A 87 15.61 0.87 3.58
CA ASP A 87 15.24 1.13 2.19
C ASP A 87 13.81 1.67 2.10
N PRO A 88 13.50 2.43 1.04
CA PRO A 88 12.14 2.88 0.79
C PRO A 88 11.15 1.72 0.72
N ILE A 89 9.95 1.94 1.24
CA ILE A 89 8.88 0.94 1.23
C ILE A 89 8.04 1.09 -0.05
N TYR A 90 7.74 2.34 -0.43
CA TYR A 90 7.08 2.62 -1.70
C TYR A 90 7.39 4.03 -2.18
N GLU A 91 7.16 4.24 -3.48
CA GLU A 91 7.33 5.52 -4.15
C GLU A 91 6.00 5.99 -4.68
N ILE A 92 5.66 7.25 -4.43
CA ILE A 92 4.49 7.93 -5.00
C ILE A 92 4.93 8.61 -6.27
N LEU A 93 4.18 8.40 -7.35
CA LEU A 93 4.58 8.79 -8.69
C LEU A 93 3.62 9.79 -9.31
N ASP A 94 4.15 10.65 -10.18
CA ASP A 94 3.37 11.49 -11.07
C ASP A 94 2.93 10.69 -12.31
N ASP A 95 2.05 11.25 -13.12
CA ASP A 95 1.51 10.59 -14.31
C ASP A 95 2.60 10.20 -15.32
N ASP A 96 3.72 10.91 -15.33
CA ASP A 96 4.88 10.59 -16.17
C ASP A 96 5.83 9.57 -15.52
N HIS A 97 5.42 8.99 -14.38
CA HIS A 97 6.18 8.03 -13.58
C HIS A 97 7.41 8.62 -12.88
N SER A 98 7.54 9.94 -12.82
CA SER A 98 8.57 10.56 -12.00
C SER A 98 8.21 10.43 -10.52
N VAL A 99 9.22 10.28 -9.66
CA VAL A 99 9.02 10.12 -8.23
C VAL A 99 8.67 11.47 -7.60
N LEU A 100 7.47 11.58 -7.03
CA LEU A 100 7.02 12.76 -6.28
C LEU A 100 7.43 12.67 -4.82
N ASP A 101 7.37 11.48 -4.23
CA ASP A 101 7.67 11.25 -2.83
C ASP A 101 8.05 9.80 -2.61
N THR A 102 8.73 9.56 -1.50
CA THR A 102 9.20 8.23 -1.10
C THR A 102 8.80 7.99 0.35
N MET A 103 8.24 6.83 0.64
CA MET A 103 7.89 6.45 2.01
C MET A 103 8.87 5.42 2.53
N THR A 104 9.53 5.74 3.64
CA THR A 104 10.52 4.87 4.29
C THR A 104 9.97 4.25 5.56
N PHE A 105 10.68 3.27 6.10
CA PHE A 105 10.38 2.71 7.42
C PHE A 105 10.38 3.80 8.49
N GLY A 106 11.37 4.71 8.45
CA GLY A 106 11.45 5.81 9.39
C GLY A 106 10.24 6.74 9.35
N ASP A 107 9.74 7.03 8.14
CA ASP A 107 8.54 7.85 7.97
C ASP A 107 7.32 7.21 8.64
N LEU A 108 7.10 5.92 8.41
CA LEU A 108 5.97 5.20 9.00
C LEU A 108 6.12 5.06 10.51
N LYS A 109 7.34 4.87 10.99
CA LYS A 109 7.62 4.81 12.42
C LYS A 109 7.28 6.15 13.11
N GLU A 110 7.61 7.27 12.48
CA GLU A 110 7.25 8.60 13.01
C GLU A 110 5.74 8.81 13.01
N MET A 111 5.05 8.40 11.95
CA MET A 111 3.57 8.46 11.89
C MET A 111 2.95 7.63 13.02
N TYR A 112 3.48 6.45 13.29
CA TYR A 112 3.03 5.61 14.40
C TYR A 112 3.21 6.31 15.75
N LYS A 113 4.36 6.93 15.99
CA LYS A 113 4.62 7.69 17.22
C LYS A 113 3.64 8.84 17.39
N GLU A 114 3.36 9.58 16.33
CA GLU A 114 2.37 10.66 16.34
C GLU A 114 0.98 10.14 16.70
N GLN A 115 0.59 9.01 16.17
CA GLN A 115 -0.66 8.34 16.48
C GLN A 115 -0.76 7.98 17.96
N GLN A 116 0.32 7.46 18.55
CA GLN A 116 0.36 7.07 19.95
C GLN A 116 0.33 8.28 20.89
N ALA A 117 0.83 9.43 20.46
CA ALA A 117 0.85 10.67 21.23
C ALA A 117 -0.46 11.45 21.19
N ALA A 118 -1.33 11.16 20.25
CA ALA A 118 -2.59 11.86 20.04
C ALA A 118 -3.67 11.52 21.09
#